data_5bf4d537024907ca38a0fbf8fb86c5c7
#
_entry.id   5bf4d537024907ca38a0fbf8fb86c5c7
#
_cell.length_a   1.000
_cell.length_b   1.000
_cell.length_c   1.000
_cell.angle_alpha   90.00
_cell.angle_beta   90.00
_cell.angle_gamma   90.00
#
_symmetry.space_group_name_H-M   'P 1'
#
loop_
_entity.id
_entity.type
_entity.pdbx_description
1 polymer ?
#
loop_
_entity_poly.entity_id
_entity_poly.type
_entity_poly.pdbx_seq_one_letter_code
_entity_poly.pdbx_strand_id
1 'polypeptide(L)'
;MGLFDFLFGKKKENRTVVFGVEEILPNPNDSEDLVVIGLVRGTIHVGDEVIITNLGSDNDTPAKAVICVLEDAKKGQVKKASGENVVVTIKDGKKHNVYKGTVLHSEGVSEAKLRTAYLYAIINAFLFWQDGILTDEDRRRFSIMDLIEIWSQSIRFCDTQTSNENYAYYLEKIIVLMAQVRAKLLTLDEIYAVYSVKTGEPALFISSTRNQDGKLEPSETRVRLIPAAYKERMTYLEEFVLRRVENGPDKDGILNFLNEVIFLNGAEEIEFISEETSVSAKALVKSPDYEGMREVDKPVMNPDVVRCLLMIGQIGNTTTLGKRDRDFLSTLYLNRLTEALKTARFIVPIKVEGELPKPNEKGETSFAEDVKYEVAMKELKDNKKAVPIFTDWKRFNEEYGEEWRGLLQPLGGPLIPHPVLINGTLYFEAGNENEDSQ
;
A
#
# COMPACT_ATOMS: atom_id res chain seq x y z
N MET A 1 26.55 2.89 15.12
CA MET A 1 25.56 2.62 16.19
C MET A 1 24.37 2.00 15.47
N GLY A 2 24.14 0.69 15.64
CA GLY A 2 23.12 0.00 14.87
C GLY A 2 21.71 0.38 15.34
N LEU A 3 20.75 0.31 14.44
CA LEU A 3 19.29 0.49 14.67
C LEU A 3 18.79 -0.26 15.92
N PHE A 4 19.54 -1.24 16.34
CA PHE A 4 19.26 -2.15 17.43
C PHE A 4 19.50 -1.60 18.85
N ASP A 5 20.46 -0.69 19.03
CA ASP A 5 20.72 -0.09 20.35
C ASP A 5 19.56 0.80 20.83
N PHE A 6 18.76 1.28 19.89
CA PHE A 6 17.59 2.11 20.18
C PHE A 6 16.40 1.29 20.71
N LEU A 7 16.20 0.06 20.23
CA LEU A 7 15.01 -0.74 20.56
C LEU A 7 15.13 -1.56 21.85
N PHE A 8 16.32 -1.78 22.39
CA PHE A 8 16.54 -2.74 23.49
C PHE A 8 17.38 -2.24 24.65
N GLY A 9 17.39 -0.99 25.01
CA GLY A 9 18.04 -0.37 26.14
C GLY A 9 18.89 -1.32 27.01
N LYS A 10 20.13 -1.00 27.27
CA LYS A 10 21.05 -1.78 28.13
C LYS A 10 20.39 -2.15 29.47
N LYS A 11 19.98 -3.41 29.61
CA LYS A 11 19.58 -4.00 30.92
C LYS A 11 20.19 -5.39 31.10
N LYS A 12 20.71 -5.59 32.33
CA LYS A 12 21.29 -6.78 32.98
C LYS A 12 21.05 -8.14 32.29
N GLU A 13 22.15 -8.91 32.21
CA GLU A 13 22.24 -10.31 31.83
C GLU A 13 21.10 -11.20 32.37
N ASN A 14 20.01 -11.25 31.62
CA ASN A 14 19.19 -12.44 31.61
C ASN A 14 19.76 -13.33 30.51
N ARG A 15 20.01 -14.60 30.81
CA ARG A 15 20.55 -15.63 29.90
C ARG A 15 19.66 -15.98 28.74
N THR A 16 18.97 -14.99 28.16
CA THR A 16 18.12 -15.20 26.96
C THR A 16 18.98 -15.08 25.72
N VAL A 17 19.09 -16.18 25.00
CA VAL A 17 19.74 -16.25 23.71
C VAL A 17 18.67 -16.16 22.64
N VAL A 18 18.91 -15.34 21.62
CA VAL A 18 18.14 -15.31 20.37
C VAL A 18 19.14 -15.20 19.23
N PHE A 19 19.08 -16.12 18.29
CA PHE A 19 19.94 -16.16 17.12
C PHE A 19 19.07 -16.27 15.87
N GLY A 20 19.17 -15.30 14.97
CA GLY A 20 18.50 -15.33 13.67
C GLY A 20 19.41 -15.90 12.59
N VAL A 21 18.96 -16.92 11.87
CA VAL A 21 19.70 -17.54 10.79
C VAL A 21 19.66 -16.66 9.54
N GLU A 22 20.81 -16.14 9.13
CA GLU A 22 20.97 -15.34 7.92
C GLU A 22 21.27 -16.22 6.71
N GLU A 23 22.13 -17.24 6.88
CA GLU A 23 22.51 -18.15 5.79
C GLU A 23 22.84 -19.53 6.32
N ILE A 24 22.63 -20.55 5.47
CA ILE A 24 23.05 -21.92 5.73
C ILE A 24 24.36 -22.16 4.98
N LEU A 25 25.38 -22.58 5.70
CA LEU A 25 26.70 -22.81 5.14
C LEU A 25 26.92 -24.29 4.80
N PRO A 26 27.74 -24.61 3.78
CA PRO A 26 28.16 -25.98 3.52
C PRO A 26 28.88 -26.57 4.73
N ASN A 27 28.50 -27.80 5.13
CA ASN A 27 29.22 -28.48 6.18
C ASN A 27 30.42 -29.23 5.57
N PRO A 28 31.67 -28.87 5.88
CA PRO A 28 32.83 -29.47 5.25
C PRO A 28 33.04 -30.95 5.64
N ASN A 29 32.42 -31.42 6.71
CA ASN A 29 32.58 -32.78 7.21
C ASN A 29 31.48 -33.74 6.70
N ASP A 30 30.56 -33.28 5.88
CA ASP A 30 29.41 -34.04 5.36
C ASP A 30 28.65 -34.87 6.43
N SER A 31 28.62 -34.33 7.65
CA SER A 31 27.88 -34.92 8.78
C SER A 31 26.39 -34.50 8.75
N GLU A 32 25.59 -35.11 9.62
CA GLU A 32 24.19 -34.70 9.84
C GLU A 32 24.06 -33.37 10.56
N ASP A 33 25.16 -32.75 10.96
CA ASP A 33 25.18 -31.47 11.58
C ASP A 33 24.93 -30.35 10.58
N LEU A 34 24.25 -29.29 11.01
CA LEU A 34 23.94 -28.14 10.17
C LEU A 34 24.75 -26.93 10.61
N VAL A 35 25.41 -26.30 9.65
CA VAL A 35 26.18 -25.07 9.87
C VAL A 35 25.39 -23.87 9.41
N VAL A 36 25.19 -22.89 10.30
CA VAL A 36 24.46 -21.65 10.02
C VAL A 36 25.24 -20.43 10.50
N ILE A 37 25.02 -19.31 9.84
CA ILE A 37 25.60 -18.02 10.25
C ILE A 37 24.50 -17.01 10.49
N GLY A 38 24.73 -16.10 11.44
CA GLY A 38 23.80 -15.03 11.74
C GLY A 38 24.17 -14.16 12.94
N LEU A 39 23.20 -13.41 13.42
CA LEU A 39 23.32 -12.50 14.56
C LEU A 39 22.87 -13.16 15.86
N VAL A 40 23.73 -13.11 16.88
CA VAL A 40 23.39 -13.50 18.27
C VAL A 40 23.03 -12.27 19.11
N ARG A 41 21.88 -12.34 19.75
CA ARG A 41 21.51 -11.46 20.85
C ARG A 41 21.61 -12.21 22.17
N GLY A 42 22.33 -11.60 23.11
CA GLY A 42 22.80 -12.30 24.31
C GLY A 42 24.12 -13.02 24.05
N THR A 43 24.36 -14.12 24.73
CA THR A 43 25.56 -14.91 24.58
C THR A 43 25.21 -16.37 24.46
N ILE A 44 25.64 -17.00 23.36
CA ILE A 44 25.44 -18.43 23.05
C ILE A 44 26.72 -19.20 23.46
N HIS A 45 26.56 -20.43 23.95
CA HIS A 45 27.65 -21.29 24.36
C HIS A 45 27.60 -22.64 23.63
N VAL A 46 28.74 -23.25 23.49
CA VAL A 46 28.81 -24.67 23.09
C VAL A 46 28.15 -25.52 24.16
N GLY A 47 27.24 -26.39 23.76
CA GLY A 47 26.42 -27.22 24.64
C GLY A 47 25.08 -26.65 25.04
N ASP A 48 24.76 -25.41 24.63
CA ASP A 48 23.44 -24.84 24.86
C ASP A 48 22.37 -25.64 24.11
N GLU A 49 21.27 -25.96 24.84
CA GLU A 49 20.04 -26.45 24.23
C GLU A 49 19.21 -25.24 23.77
N VAL A 50 18.84 -25.22 22.50
CA VAL A 50 18.04 -24.14 21.89
C VAL A 50 16.76 -24.71 21.28
N ILE A 51 15.75 -23.87 21.19
CA ILE A 51 14.52 -24.15 20.48
C ILE A 51 14.66 -23.56 19.06
N ILE A 52 14.35 -24.35 18.06
CA ILE A 52 14.26 -23.94 16.65
C ILE A 52 12.83 -23.53 16.40
N THR A 53 12.61 -22.28 15.94
CA THR A 53 11.28 -21.76 15.59
C THR A 53 11.33 -21.11 14.22
N ASN A 54 10.39 -21.49 13.37
CA ASN A 54 10.20 -20.96 12.03
C ASN A 54 8.96 -20.06 12.02
N LEU A 55 9.17 -18.76 12.07
CA LEU A 55 8.09 -17.79 11.96
C LEU A 55 7.68 -17.65 10.49
N GLY A 56 6.37 -17.69 10.20
CA GLY A 56 5.85 -17.60 8.83
C GLY A 56 5.54 -18.94 8.18
N SER A 57 5.69 -20.05 8.91
CA SER A 57 5.23 -21.38 8.49
C SER A 57 4.10 -21.86 9.40
N ASP A 58 2.92 -22.07 8.84
CA ASP A 58 1.72 -22.48 9.61
C ASP A 58 1.82 -23.89 10.20
N ASN A 59 2.84 -24.68 9.82
CA ASN A 59 2.96 -26.09 10.14
C ASN A 59 4.24 -26.46 10.92
N ASP A 60 5.03 -25.49 11.37
CA ASP A 60 6.29 -25.79 12.05
C ASP A 60 6.10 -25.99 13.57
N THR A 61 6.38 -27.20 14.01
CA THR A 61 6.46 -27.50 15.46
C THR A 61 7.86 -27.14 15.96
N PRO A 62 7.98 -26.29 17.01
CA PRO A 62 9.27 -25.98 17.58
C PRO A 62 10.05 -27.24 17.98
N ALA A 63 11.30 -27.32 17.55
CA ALA A 63 12.17 -28.47 17.82
C ALA A 63 13.32 -28.06 18.74
N LYS A 64 13.80 -28.98 19.55
CA LYS A 64 14.99 -28.77 20.39
C LYS A 64 16.24 -29.29 19.70
N ALA A 65 17.33 -28.51 19.81
CA ALA A 65 18.62 -28.85 19.25
C ALA A 65 19.75 -28.41 20.18
N VAL A 66 20.95 -28.96 19.98
CA VAL A 66 22.14 -28.65 20.78
C VAL A 66 23.19 -27.98 19.88
N ILE A 67 23.78 -26.91 20.39
CA ILE A 67 24.90 -26.22 19.74
C ILE A 67 26.19 -26.97 20.00
N CYS A 68 26.84 -27.49 18.98
CA CYS A 68 28.06 -28.30 19.14
C CYS A 68 29.35 -27.56 18.79
N VAL A 69 29.32 -26.58 17.87
CA VAL A 69 30.48 -25.73 17.56
C VAL A 69 30.05 -24.28 17.44
N LEU A 70 30.90 -23.37 17.85
CA LEU A 70 30.79 -21.94 17.67
C LEU A 70 32.06 -21.37 17.06
N GLU A 71 31.88 -20.50 16.04
CA GLU A 71 33.02 -19.75 15.48
C GLU A 71 32.67 -18.26 15.43
N ASP A 72 33.60 -17.47 15.97
CA ASP A 72 33.55 -16.01 15.87
C ASP A 72 34.40 -15.58 14.67
N ALA A 73 33.89 -14.68 13.83
CA ALA A 73 34.56 -14.27 12.60
C ALA A 73 35.99 -13.72 12.81
N LYS A 74 36.29 -13.24 14.03
CA LYS A 74 37.61 -12.66 14.35
C LYS A 74 38.51 -13.62 15.13
N LYS A 75 37.95 -14.58 15.84
CA LYS A 75 38.69 -15.42 16.82
C LYS A 75 38.75 -16.90 16.42
N GLY A 76 38.01 -17.31 15.38
CA GLY A 76 37.84 -18.72 15.02
C GLY A 76 36.96 -19.47 16.02
N GLN A 77 37.27 -20.76 16.29
CA GLN A 77 36.49 -21.57 17.21
C GLN A 77 36.57 -21.05 18.65
N VAL A 78 35.40 -20.92 19.26
CA VAL A 78 35.25 -20.37 20.64
C VAL A 78 34.25 -21.19 21.45
N LYS A 79 34.33 -21.09 22.78
CA LYS A 79 33.36 -21.74 23.69
C LYS A 79 32.09 -20.95 23.88
N LYS A 80 32.13 -19.64 23.61
CA LYS A 80 30.99 -18.71 23.68
C LYS A 80 31.15 -17.61 22.67
N ALA A 81 30.03 -17.13 22.11
CA ALA A 81 30.00 -16.05 21.15
C ALA A 81 28.81 -15.10 21.39
N SER A 82 28.94 -13.87 20.89
CA SER A 82 27.89 -12.85 20.90
C SER A 82 28.16 -11.86 19.78
N GLY A 83 27.11 -11.24 19.21
CA GLY A 83 27.21 -10.24 18.16
C GLY A 83 26.92 -10.79 16.76
N GLU A 84 27.40 -10.08 15.74
CA GLU A 84 27.17 -10.37 14.33
C GLU A 84 28.19 -11.39 13.78
N ASN A 85 27.82 -12.07 12.69
CA ASN A 85 28.67 -13.02 11.98
C ASN A 85 29.19 -14.17 12.88
N VAL A 86 28.33 -14.70 13.72
CA VAL A 86 28.61 -15.89 14.49
C VAL A 86 28.20 -17.11 13.70
N VAL A 87 29.13 -18.06 13.51
CA VAL A 87 28.83 -19.36 12.89
C VAL A 87 28.48 -20.34 14.00
N VAL A 88 27.35 -21.00 13.83
CA VAL A 88 26.78 -21.96 14.77
C VAL A 88 26.63 -23.30 14.09
N THR A 89 27.18 -24.37 14.66
CA THR A 89 26.91 -25.74 14.23
C THR A 89 25.89 -26.37 15.16
N ILE A 90 24.77 -26.81 14.57
CA ILE A 90 23.66 -27.47 15.22
C ILE A 90 23.84 -28.98 15.08
N LYS A 91 23.95 -29.67 16.21
CA LYS A 91 24.09 -31.12 16.20
C LYS A 91 22.87 -31.80 15.57
N ASP A 92 23.10 -32.73 14.65
CA ASP A 92 22.06 -33.43 13.87
C ASP A 92 21.03 -32.45 13.21
N GLY A 93 21.50 -31.24 12.88
CA GLY A 93 20.62 -30.11 12.49
C GLY A 93 19.91 -30.32 11.14
N LYS A 94 20.46 -31.17 10.24
CA LYS A 94 19.83 -31.47 8.93
C LYS A 94 18.45 -32.12 9.02
N LYS A 95 18.13 -32.76 10.14
CA LYS A 95 16.79 -33.33 10.39
C LYS A 95 15.73 -32.29 10.71
N HIS A 96 16.15 -31.06 11.05
CA HIS A 96 15.26 -29.98 11.35
C HIS A 96 15.07 -29.10 10.11
N ASN A 97 13.89 -28.53 9.99
CA ASN A 97 13.57 -27.65 8.87
C ASN A 97 14.12 -26.22 9.14
N VAL A 98 15.43 -26.03 8.97
CA VAL A 98 16.12 -24.76 9.17
C VAL A 98 16.34 -24.05 7.85
N TYR A 99 15.98 -22.77 7.77
CA TYR A 99 16.16 -21.92 6.60
C TYR A 99 16.46 -20.46 6.99
N LYS A 100 16.69 -19.59 6.02
CA LYS A 100 16.88 -18.15 6.26
C LYS A 100 15.68 -17.59 7.04
N GLY A 101 15.95 -16.93 8.15
CA GLY A 101 14.93 -16.43 9.05
C GLY A 101 14.55 -17.37 10.19
N THR A 102 14.97 -18.64 10.19
CA THR A 102 14.81 -19.50 11.37
C THR A 102 15.43 -18.85 12.61
N VAL A 103 14.73 -18.92 13.74
CA VAL A 103 15.22 -18.36 15.00
C VAL A 103 15.56 -19.49 15.96
N LEU A 104 16.82 -19.51 16.43
CA LEU A 104 17.27 -20.37 17.53
C LEU A 104 17.18 -19.54 18.81
N HIS A 105 16.52 -20.06 19.85
CA HIS A 105 16.34 -19.29 21.06
C HIS A 105 16.28 -20.15 22.33
N SER A 106 16.56 -19.53 23.47
CA SER A 106 16.31 -20.13 24.78
C SER A 106 14.81 -20.12 25.11
N GLU A 107 14.42 -20.98 26.05
CA GLU A 107 13.05 -21.02 26.56
C GLU A 107 12.62 -19.66 27.17
N GLY A 108 11.33 -19.30 27.04
CA GLY A 108 10.77 -18.08 27.64
C GLY A 108 11.03 -16.77 26.88
N VAL A 109 11.57 -16.82 25.66
CA VAL A 109 11.70 -15.64 24.80
C VAL A 109 10.32 -15.23 24.28
N SER A 110 9.99 -13.93 24.37
CA SER A 110 8.71 -13.42 23.88
C SER A 110 8.60 -13.46 22.36
N GLU A 111 7.40 -13.67 21.84
CA GLU A 111 7.09 -13.70 20.40
C GLU A 111 7.60 -12.44 19.67
N ALA A 112 7.45 -11.26 20.28
CA ALA A 112 7.96 -10.01 19.71
C ALA A 112 9.47 -10.02 19.48
N LYS A 113 10.25 -10.62 20.40
CA LYS A 113 11.71 -10.76 20.23
C LYS A 113 12.05 -11.77 19.14
N LEU A 114 11.30 -12.88 19.04
CA LEU A 114 11.49 -13.87 18.00
C LEU A 114 11.20 -13.25 16.63
N ARG A 115 10.08 -12.54 16.49
CA ARG A 115 9.72 -11.84 15.25
C ARG A 115 10.79 -10.81 14.86
N THR A 116 11.29 -10.03 15.80
CA THR A 116 12.36 -9.07 15.51
C THR A 116 13.64 -9.76 15.01
N ALA A 117 14.02 -10.88 15.60
CA ALA A 117 15.21 -11.64 15.17
C ALA A 117 15.01 -12.25 13.77
N TYR A 118 13.84 -12.80 13.52
CA TYR A 118 13.40 -13.31 12.22
C TYR A 118 13.53 -12.27 11.12
N LEU A 119 12.86 -11.12 11.27
CA LEU A 119 12.88 -10.06 10.26
C LEU A 119 14.28 -9.53 10.02
N TYR A 120 15.04 -9.33 11.10
CA TYR A 120 16.41 -8.83 10.99
C TYR A 120 17.34 -9.81 10.25
N ALA A 121 17.24 -11.10 10.54
CA ALA A 121 18.02 -12.11 9.85
C ALA A 121 17.73 -12.12 8.35
N ILE A 122 16.46 -11.99 7.96
CA ILE A 122 16.05 -11.94 6.55
C ILE A 122 16.54 -10.64 5.88
N ILE A 123 16.40 -9.49 6.55
CA ILE A 123 16.86 -8.20 6.00
C ILE A 123 18.37 -8.24 5.80
N ASN A 124 19.13 -8.75 6.76
CA ASN A 124 20.59 -8.89 6.64
C ASN A 124 20.94 -9.87 5.49
N ALA A 125 20.31 -11.04 5.46
CA ALA A 125 20.51 -12.00 4.37
C ALA A 125 20.23 -11.37 3.01
N PHE A 126 19.16 -10.59 2.89
CA PHE A 126 18.77 -9.92 1.67
C PHE A 126 19.76 -8.82 1.25
N LEU A 127 20.17 -7.96 2.17
CA LEU A 127 20.98 -6.78 1.84
C LEU A 127 22.48 -7.10 1.70
N PHE A 128 23.05 -7.91 2.58
CA PHE A 128 24.50 -8.03 2.74
C PHE A 128 25.11 -9.29 2.15
N TRP A 129 24.32 -10.34 1.89
CA TRP A 129 24.84 -11.56 1.29
C TRP A 129 24.85 -11.45 -0.24
N GLN A 130 25.91 -11.99 -0.88
CA GLN A 130 26.13 -11.87 -2.32
C GLN A 130 24.97 -12.49 -3.13
N ASP A 131 24.40 -13.59 -2.65
CA ASP A 131 23.24 -14.28 -3.22
C ASP A 131 21.94 -13.96 -2.46
N GLY A 132 21.89 -12.80 -1.81
CA GLY A 132 20.78 -12.34 -0.98
C GLY A 132 19.50 -12.01 -1.76
N ILE A 133 19.14 -12.84 -2.74
CA ILE A 133 17.88 -12.77 -3.47
C ILE A 133 16.87 -13.63 -2.73
N LEU A 134 15.70 -13.06 -2.46
CA LEU A 134 14.57 -13.87 -2.00
C LEU A 134 14.12 -14.79 -3.13
N THR A 135 14.22 -16.08 -2.92
CA THR A 135 13.82 -17.09 -3.90
C THR A 135 12.30 -17.18 -4.01
N ASP A 136 11.79 -17.88 -5.02
CA ASP A 136 10.35 -18.14 -5.10
C ASP A 136 9.82 -18.98 -3.93
N GLU A 137 10.67 -19.79 -3.32
CA GLU A 137 10.35 -20.56 -2.13
C GLU A 137 10.27 -19.64 -0.89
N ASP A 138 11.21 -18.70 -0.73
CA ASP A 138 11.17 -17.69 0.33
C ASP A 138 9.91 -16.84 0.20
N ARG A 139 9.58 -16.36 -1.01
CA ARG A 139 8.37 -15.60 -1.28
C ARG A 139 7.09 -16.36 -0.90
N ARG A 140 7.03 -17.66 -1.12
CA ARG A 140 5.88 -18.48 -0.71
C ARG A 140 5.74 -18.57 0.81
N ARG A 141 6.86 -18.66 1.53
CA ARG A 141 6.89 -18.73 3.00
C ARG A 141 6.54 -17.42 3.68
N PHE A 142 6.99 -16.28 3.14
CA PHE A 142 6.73 -14.99 3.75
C PHE A 142 5.28 -14.55 3.56
N SER A 143 4.67 -14.04 4.63
CA SER A 143 3.40 -13.33 4.52
C SER A 143 3.59 -12.03 3.72
N ILE A 144 2.49 -11.46 3.23
CA ILE A 144 2.54 -10.14 2.58
C ILE A 144 3.10 -9.08 3.54
N MET A 145 2.80 -9.18 4.83
CA MET A 145 3.30 -8.24 5.84
C MET A 145 4.80 -8.39 6.08
N ASP A 146 5.33 -9.62 6.07
CA ASP A 146 6.77 -9.83 6.16
C ASP A 146 7.49 -9.18 4.99
N LEU A 147 7.01 -9.38 3.77
CA LEU A 147 7.60 -8.79 2.57
C LEU A 147 7.55 -7.26 2.58
N ILE A 148 6.44 -6.67 3.03
CA ILE A 148 6.30 -5.21 3.16
C ILE A 148 7.24 -4.66 4.21
N GLU A 149 7.37 -5.32 5.36
CA GLU A 149 8.29 -4.92 6.43
C GLU A 149 9.75 -5.02 5.98
N ILE A 150 10.14 -6.13 5.34
CA ILE A 150 11.48 -6.30 4.76
C ILE A 150 11.76 -5.17 3.76
N TRP A 151 10.82 -4.87 2.88
CA TRP A 151 10.94 -3.81 1.90
C TRP A 151 11.08 -2.43 2.55
N SER A 152 10.21 -2.08 3.50
CA SER A 152 10.24 -0.81 4.23
C SER A 152 11.55 -0.59 4.96
N GLN A 153 12.02 -1.59 5.70
CA GLN A 153 13.30 -1.51 6.42
C GLN A 153 14.49 -1.43 5.47
N SER A 154 14.42 -2.12 4.33
CA SER A 154 15.47 -2.07 3.30
C SER A 154 15.57 -0.68 2.66
N ILE A 155 14.44 -0.01 2.41
CA ILE A 155 14.42 1.39 1.94
C ILE A 155 15.07 2.30 2.99
N ARG A 156 14.62 2.23 4.24
CA ARG A 156 15.19 3.06 5.32
C ARG A 156 16.70 2.89 5.44
N PHE A 157 17.19 1.65 5.30
CA PHE A 157 18.62 1.39 5.26
C PHE A 157 19.27 2.05 4.05
N CYS A 158 18.72 1.87 2.85
CA CYS A 158 19.23 2.44 1.61
C CYS A 158 19.33 3.97 1.69
N ASP A 159 18.32 4.64 2.24
CA ASP A 159 18.30 6.10 2.42
C ASP A 159 19.46 6.60 3.29
N THR A 160 19.95 5.79 4.23
CA THR A 160 21.13 6.11 5.04
C THR A 160 22.46 5.90 4.30
N GLN A 161 22.44 5.24 3.13
CA GLN A 161 23.62 4.81 2.36
C GLN A 161 23.84 5.59 1.06
N THR A 162 23.20 6.74 0.87
CA THR A 162 23.22 7.51 -0.39
C THR A 162 24.62 7.90 -0.87
N SER A 163 25.59 8.00 0.04
CA SER A 163 27.00 8.27 -0.27
C SER A 163 27.88 7.00 -0.42
N ASN A 164 27.28 5.80 -0.28
CA ASN A 164 27.98 4.53 -0.34
C ASN A 164 28.15 4.10 -1.81
N GLU A 165 29.31 3.56 -2.18
CA GLU A 165 29.57 3.01 -3.51
C GLU A 165 28.61 1.88 -3.91
N ASN A 166 28.04 1.18 -2.95
CA ASN A 166 27.07 0.10 -3.15
C ASN A 166 25.61 0.59 -3.20
N TYR A 167 25.34 1.89 -3.17
CA TYR A 167 23.98 2.42 -3.16
C TYR A 167 23.11 1.91 -4.33
N ALA A 168 23.66 1.92 -5.55
CA ALA A 168 22.96 1.41 -6.73
C ALA A 168 22.59 -0.07 -6.62
N TYR A 169 23.48 -0.89 -6.04
CA TYR A 169 23.23 -2.30 -5.80
C TYR A 169 22.09 -2.53 -4.79
N TYR A 170 22.06 -1.77 -3.70
CA TYR A 170 20.94 -1.85 -2.74
C TYR A 170 19.61 -1.42 -3.36
N LEU A 171 19.64 -0.35 -4.16
CA LEU A 171 18.44 0.14 -4.84
C LEU A 171 17.87 -0.89 -5.82
N GLU A 172 18.72 -1.55 -6.60
CA GLU A 172 18.31 -2.62 -7.51
C GLU A 172 17.64 -3.78 -6.77
N LYS A 173 18.20 -4.23 -5.65
CA LYS A 173 17.57 -5.24 -4.79
C LYS A 173 16.19 -4.82 -4.28
N ILE A 174 16.05 -3.56 -3.86
CA ILE A 174 14.77 -3.03 -3.37
C ILE A 174 13.70 -3.03 -4.48
N ILE A 175 14.07 -2.70 -5.72
CA ILE A 175 13.18 -2.75 -6.87
C ILE A 175 12.69 -4.20 -7.12
N VAL A 176 13.59 -5.18 -7.06
CA VAL A 176 13.24 -6.60 -7.20
C VAL A 176 12.30 -7.05 -6.07
N LEU A 177 12.57 -6.65 -4.83
CA LEU A 177 11.72 -6.97 -3.69
C LEU A 177 10.32 -6.36 -3.83
N MET A 178 10.19 -5.14 -4.35
CA MET A 178 8.90 -4.53 -4.63
C MET A 178 8.09 -5.34 -5.66
N ALA A 179 8.74 -5.86 -6.69
CA ALA A 179 8.07 -6.75 -7.64
C ALA A 179 7.53 -8.03 -6.96
N GLN A 180 8.24 -8.56 -5.96
CA GLN A 180 7.80 -9.70 -5.16
C GLN A 180 6.64 -9.36 -4.22
N VAL A 181 6.67 -8.19 -3.57
CA VAL A 181 5.54 -7.65 -2.77
C VAL A 181 4.30 -7.57 -3.64
N ARG A 182 4.41 -6.97 -4.82
CA ARG A 182 3.32 -6.86 -5.79
C ARG A 182 2.78 -8.23 -6.20
N ALA A 183 3.67 -9.16 -6.58
CA ALA A 183 3.27 -10.50 -7.00
C ALA A 183 2.53 -11.23 -5.87
N LYS A 184 3.01 -11.16 -4.62
CA LYS A 184 2.36 -11.74 -3.45
C LYS A 184 0.98 -11.13 -3.20
N LEU A 185 0.88 -9.81 -3.23
CA LEU A 185 -0.37 -9.08 -3.03
C LEU A 185 -1.45 -9.53 -4.03
N LEU A 186 -1.11 -9.61 -5.31
CA LEU A 186 -2.04 -9.99 -6.37
C LEU A 186 -2.43 -11.49 -6.35
N THR A 187 -1.74 -12.32 -5.59
CA THR A 187 -2.05 -13.75 -5.44
C THR A 187 -2.80 -14.08 -4.14
N LEU A 188 -3.08 -13.09 -3.30
CA LEU A 188 -3.93 -13.32 -2.12
C LEU A 188 -5.34 -13.69 -2.56
N ASP A 189 -6.01 -14.58 -1.81
CA ASP A 189 -7.42 -14.91 -2.08
C ASP A 189 -8.33 -13.72 -1.75
N GLU A 190 -7.99 -12.98 -0.68
CA GLU A 190 -8.73 -11.81 -0.23
C GLU A 190 -7.85 -10.82 0.52
N ILE A 191 -8.30 -9.58 0.55
CA ILE A 191 -7.79 -8.51 1.40
C ILE A 191 -8.98 -7.66 1.88
N TYR A 192 -8.81 -6.93 2.96
CA TYR A 192 -9.82 -5.99 3.43
C TYR A 192 -9.37 -4.56 3.15
N ALA A 193 -10.31 -3.73 2.72
CA ALA A 193 -10.10 -2.29 2.56
C ALA A 193 -11.01 -1.50 3.50
N VAL A 194 -10.51 -0.35 3.95
CA VAL A 194 -11.28 0.55 4.80
C VAL A 194 -12.13 1.46 3.93
N TYR A 195 -13.43 1.52 4.22
CA TYR A 195 -14.41 2.35 3.52
C TYR A 195 -14.99 3.39 4.46
N SER A 196 -15.27 4.58 3.94
CA SER A 196 -16.03 5.61 4.65
C SER A 196 -17.52 5.26 4.63
N VAL A 197 -18.15 5.21 5.80
CA VAL A 197 -19.61 4.99 5.93
C VAL A 197 -20.37 6.11 5.24
N LYS A 198 -19.86 7.34 5.31
CA LYS A 198 -20.53 8.51 4.76
C LYS A 198 -20.54 8.55 3.23
N THR A 199 -19.40 8.27 2.60
CA THR A 199 -19.29 8.35 1.14
C THR A 199 -19.62 7.02 0.47
N GLY A 200 -19.56 5.90 1.21
CA GLY A 200 -19.68 4.56 0.65
C GLY A 200 -18.47 4.11 -0.18
N GLU A 201 -17.47 4.97 -0.33
CA GLU A 201 -16.25 4.77 -1.12
C GLU A 201 -15.06 4.36 -0.25
N PRO A 202 -13.98 3.81 -0.82
CA PRO A 202 -12.74 3.59 -0.10
C PRO A 202 -12.28 4.86 0.62
N ALA A 203 -11.97 4.73 1.91
CA ALA A 203 -11.56 5.85 2.72
C ALA A 203 -10.14 6.31 2.33
N LEU A 204 -9.98 7.61 2.13
CA LEU A 204 -8.68 8.23 1.90
C LEU A 204 -8.13 8.80 3.21
N PHE A 205 -6.96 8.38 3.58
CA PHE A 205 -6.24 8.82 4.77
C PHE A 205 -5.08 9.74 4.40
N ILE A 206 -4.77 10.65 5.29
CA ILE A 206 -3.55 11.48 5.23
C ILE A 206 -2.88 11.41 6.60
N SER A 207 -1.56 11.39 6.63
CA SER A 207 -0.82 11.85 7.80
C SER A 207 -0.55 13.33 7.67
N SER A 208 -0.42 14.00 8.79
CA SER A 208 -0.11 15.42 8.80
C SER A 208 1.02 15.69 9.79
N THR A 209 2.04 16.36 9.30
CA THR A 209 3.11 16.93 10.11
C THR A 209 2.88 18.43 10.25
N ARG A 210 3.54 19.05 11.20
CA ARG A 210 3.59 20.51 11.27
C ARG A 210 5.00 20.95 10.92
N ASN A 211 5.09 21.91 10.01
CA ASN A 211 6.37 22.53 9.68
C ASN A 211 6.87 23.42 10.83
N GLN A 212 8.04 24.04 10.66
CA GLN A 212 8.66 24.90 11.66
C GLN A 212 7.78 26.10 12.06
N ASP A 213 6.91 26.56 11.16
CA ASP A 213 5.95 27.63 11.41
C ASP A 213 4.65 27.14 12.07
N GLY A 214 4.55 25.87 12.41
CA GLY A 214 3.36 25.24 12.99
C GLY A 214 2.20 25.04 12.00
N LYS A 215 2.42 25.24 10.69
CA LYS A 215 1.43 24.96 9.65
C LYS A 215 1.34 23.47 9.38
N LEU A 216 0.11 23.00 9.17
CA LEU A 216 -0.15 21.61 8.82
C LEU A 216 0.33 21.34 7.40
N GLU A 217 1.11 20.26 7.24
CA GLU A 217 1.54 19.72 5.94
C GLU A 217 0.98 18.32 5.79
N PRO A 218 -0.10 18.17 5.01
CA PRO A 218 -0.68 16.84 4.75
C PRO A 218 0.22 16.06 3.80
N SER A 219 0.38 14.76 4.09
CA SER A 219 1.04 13.81 3.19
C SER A 219 0.18 13.50 1.96
N GLU A 220 0.70 12.63 1.11
CA GLU A 220 -0.06 11.96 0.07
C GLU A 220 -1.27 11.23 0.66
N THR A 221 -2.31 11.11 -0.16
CA THR A 221 -3.53 10.39 0.19
C THR A 221 -3.33 8.88 0.05
N ARG A 222 -3.80 8.12 1.03
CA ARG A 222 -3.62 6.66 1.12
C ARG A 222 -4.94 5.93 1.24
N VAL A 223 -4.99 4.76 0.62
CA VAL A 223 -5.99 3.75 0.91
C VAL A 223 -5.39 2.68 1.80
N ARG A 224 -6.13 2.28 2.82
CA ARG A 224 -5.67 1.34 3.84
C ARG A 224 -6.13 -0.06 3.52
N LEU A 225 -5.16 -0.99 3.39
CA LEU A 225 -5.39 -2.41 3.14
C LEU A 225 -4.98 -3.25 4.36
N ILE A 226 -5.78 -4.26 4.66
CA ILE A 226 -5.60 -5.11 5.83
C ILE A 226 -5.65 -6.57 5.37
N PRO A 227 -4.54 -7.30 5.46
CA PRO A 227 -4.54 -8.73 5.20
C PRO A 227 -5.50 -9.47 6.14
N ALA A 228 -6.13 -10.53 5.66
CA ALA A 228 -7.16 -11.28 6.38
C ALA A 228 -6.74 -11.71 7.80
N ALA A 229 -5.47 -12.12 7.97
CA ALA A 229 -4.92 -12.52 9.26
C ALA A 229 -4.92 -11.40 10.34
N TYR A 230 -5.06 -10.15 9.93
CA TYR A 230 -5.02 -8.99 10.84
C TYR A 230 -6.37 -8.33 11.04
N LYS A 231 -7.41 -8.78 10.34
CA LYS A 231 -8.76 -8.20 10.39
C LYS A 231 -9.30 -8.05 11.82
N GLU A 232 -9.17 -9.08 12.64
CA GLU A 232 -9.71 -9.10 14.00
C GLU A 232 -8.94 -8.19 14.98
N ARG A 233 -7.75 -7.74 14.59
CA ARG A 233 -6.92 -6.84 15.41
C ARG A 233 -7.24 -5.36 15.18
N MET A 234 -8.05 -5.06 14.15
CA MET A 234 -8.34 -3.70 13.75
C MET A 234 -9.64 -3.21 14.36
N THR A 235 -9.54 -2.11 15.09
CA THR A 235 -10.69 -1.37 15.62
C THR A 235 -10.75 -0.04 14.89
N TYR A 236 -11.86 0.22 14.23
CA TYR A 236 -12.11 1.49 13.56
C TYR A 236 -13.19 2.29 14.27
N LEU A 237 -13.15 3.60 14.06
CA LEU A 237 -14.21 4.51 14.48
C LEU A 237 -15.49 4.20 13.69
N GLU A 238 -16.63 4.62 14.22
CA GLU A 238 -17.95 4.40 13.59
C GLU A 238 -18.08 4.99 12.18
N GLU A 239 -17.20 5.95 11.84
CA GLU A 239 -17.14 6.54 10.50
C GLU A 239 -16.59 5.59 9.42
N PHE A 240 -15.99 4.46 9.80
CA PHE A 240 -15.32 3.55 8.89
C PHE A 240 -15.83 2.12 9.01
N VAL A 241 -15.80 1.39 7.90
CA VAL A 241 -16.16 -0.02 7.82
C VAL A 241 -15.15 -0.80 6.98
N LEU A 242 -14.86 -2.04 7.38
CA LEU A 242 -14.06 -2.94 6.57
C LEU A 242 -14.91 -3.63 5.52
N ARG A 243 -14.49 -3.57 4.27
CA ARG A 243 -15.09 -4.35 3.19
C ARG A 243 -14.07 -5.33 2.63
N ARG A 244 -14.54 -6.53 2.36
CA ARG A 244 -13.76 -7.60 1.77
C ARG A 244 -13.58 -7.33 0.27
N VAL A 245 -12.35 -7.50 -0.20
CA VAL A 245 -11.97 -7.51 -1.61
C VAL A 245 -11.48 -8.91 -1.95
N GLU A 246 -12.25 -9.65 -2.71
CA GLU A 246 -11.91 -11.02 -3.13
C GLU A 246 -11.26 -11.01 -4.50
N ASN A 247 -10.30 -11.91 -4.69
CA ASN A 247 -9.64 -12.04 -5.98
C ASN A 247 -10.51 -12.77 -7.02
N GLY A 248 -11.44 -13.59 -6.54
CA GLY A 248 -12.36 -14.33 -7.40
C GLY A 248 -11.68 -15.43 -8.26
N PRO A 249 -12.45 -16.10 -9.14
CA PRO A 249 -11.95 -17.16 -10.00
C PRO A 249 -10.88 -16.69 -11.01
N ASP A 250 -11.04 -15.48 -11.54
CA ASP A 250 -10.17 -14.91 -12.57
C ASP A 250 -8.87 -14.32 -11.98
N LYS A 251 -8.73 -14.32 -10.65
CA LYS A 251 -7.55 -13.82 -9.94
C LYS A 251 -7.21 -12.34 -10.20
N ASP A 252 -8.21 -11.52 -10.51
CA ASP A 252 -8.04 -10.10 -10.88
C ASP A 252 -8.75 -9.12 -9.92
N GLY A 253 -9.55 -9.59 -8.97
CA GLY A 253 -10.37 -8.73 -8.11
C GLY A 253 -9.54 -7.72 -7.29
N ILE A 254 -8.39 -8.12 -6.73
CA ILE A 254 -7.49 -7.22 -6.01
C ILE A 254 -6.85 -6.20 -6.98
N LEU A 255 -6.44 -6.64 -8.17
CA LEU A 255 -5.88 -5.75 -9.18
C LEU A 255 -6.92 -4.72 -9.65
N ASN A 256 -8.15 -5.15 -9.89
CA ASN A 256 -9.26 -4.27 -10.29
C ASN A 256 -9.56 -3.24 -9.20
N PHE A 257 -9.59 -3.66 -7.93
CA PHE A 257 -9.72 -2.75 -6.80
C PHE A 257 -8.58 -1.73 -6.72
N LEU A 258 -7.32 -2.16 -6.88
CA LEU A 258 -6.17 -1.26 -6.89
C LEU A 258 -6.23 -0.26 -8.05
N ASN A 259 -6.61 -0.71 -9.25
CA ASN A 259 -6.83 0.17 -10.40
C ASN A 259 -7.89 1.22 -10.09
N GLU A 260 -9.01 0.82 -9.49
CA GLU A 260 -10.08 1.73 -9.10
C GLU A 260 -9.62 2.79 -8.10
N VAL A 261 -9.02 2.38 -6.98
CA VAL A 261 -8.62 3.33 -5.94
C VAL A 261 -7.51 4.28 -6.39
N ILE A 262 -6.63 3.84 -7.31
CA ILE A 262 -5.54 4.65 -7.83
C ILE A 262 -6.01 5.57 -8.96
N PHE A 263 -6.65 5.01 -10.00
CA PHE A 263 -6.92 5.75 -11.23
C PHE A 263 -8.29 6.42 -11.27
N LEU A 264 -9.27 5.95 -10.49
CA LEU A 264 -10.56 6.61 -10.37
C LEU A 264 -10.69 7.45 -9.11
N ASN A 265 -10.22 6.95 -7.95
CA ASN A 265 -10.35 7.67 -6.68
C ASN A 265 -9.14 8.55 -6.33
N GLY A 266 -8.01 8.38 -7.03
CA GLY A 266 -6.84 9.22 -6.91
C GLY A 266 -5.99 8.96 -5.65
N ALA A 267 -6.00 7.74 -5.12
CA ALA A 267 -5.06 7.34 -4.07
C ALA A 267 -3.62 7.42 -4.59
N GLU A 268 -2.75 8.05 -3.83
CA GLU A 268 -1.34 8.24 -4.17
C GLU A 268 -0.46 7.14 -3.54
N GLU A 269 -0.89 6.60 -2.41
CA GLU A 269 -0.22 5.52 -1.68
C GLU A 269 -1.21 4.42 -1.25
N ILE A 270 -0.68 3.24 -1.06
CA ILE A 270 -1.36 2.11 -0.41
C ILE A 270 -0.66 1.86 0.93
N GLU A 271 -1.41 1.96 2.02
CA GLU A 271 -0.93 1.71 3.38
C GLU A 271 -1.39 0.33 3.84
N PHE A 272 -0.48 -0.43 4.46
CA PHE A 272 -0.78 -1.72 5.07
C PHE A 272 -0.72 -1.61 6.60
N ILE A 273 -1.88 -1.58 7.25
CA ILE A 273 -2.10 -1.62 8.72
C ILE A 273 -1.59 -0.37 9.47
N SER A 274 -0.41 0.20 9.14
CA SER A 274 0.16 1.34 9.85
C SER A 274 0.75 2.38 8.90
N GLU A 275 0.83 3.63 9.35
CA GLU A 275 1.42 4.74 8.59
C GLU A 275 2.92 4.56 8.26
N GLU A 276 3.59 3.61 8.94
CA GLU A 276 5.01 3.32 8.69
C GLU A 276 5.25 2.36 7.52
N THR A 277 4.20 1.75 6.99
CA THR A 277 4.26 0.73 5.93
C THR A 277 3.46 1.10 4.69
N SER A 278 3.57 2.34 4.25
CA SER A 278 2.94 2.79 2.99
C SER A 278 3.87 2.53 1.79
N VAL A 279 3.23 2.25 0.67
CA VAL A 279 3.87 1.98 -0.62
C VAL A 279 3.26 2.90 -1.66
N SER A 280 4.09 3.55 -2.47
CA SER A 280 3.58 4.35 -3.59
C SER A 280 2.67 3.51 -4.49
N ALA A 281 1.50 4.01 -4.78
CA ALA A 281 0.51 3.35 -5.62
C ALA A 281 1.08 2.98 -7.00
N LYS A 282 1.90 3.85 -7.58
CA LYS A 282 2.58 3.64 -8.88
C LYS A 282 3.60 2.50 -8.85
N ALA A 283 4.13 2.13 -7.69
CA ALA A 283 5.00 0.97 -7.55
C ALA A 283 4.23 -0.36 -7.57
N LEU A 284 2.97 -0.34 -7.10
CA LEU A 284 2.11 -1.53 -7.06
C LEU A 284 1.37 -1.77 -8.38
N VAL A 285 0.90 -0.72 -9.03
CA VAL A 285 0.13 -0.83 -10.25
C VAL A 285 0.73 0.07 -11.33
N LYS A 286 1.08 -0.55 -12.46
CA LYS A 286 1.58 0.19 -13.61
C LYS A 286 0.46 1.05 -14.19
N SER A 287 0.76 2.32 -14.46
CA SER A 287 -0.20 3.19 -15.16
C SER A 287 -0.58 2.56 -16.50
N PRO A 288 -1.87 2.60 -16.85
CA PRO A 288 -2.30 2.19 -18.18
C PRO A 288 -1.55 2.98 -19.25
N ASP A 289 -1.15 2.30 -20.31
CA ASP A 289 -0.50 2.94 -21.45
C ASP A 289 -1.56 3.29 -22.49
N TYR A 290 -1.73 4.59 -22.69
CA TYR A 290 -2.65 5.14 -23.70
C TYR A 290 -1.91 5.81 -24.85
N GLU A 291 -0.58 5.56 -24.99
CA GLU A 291 0.21 6.11 -26.09
C GLU A 291 -0.34 5.58 -27.43
N GLY A 292 -0.52 6.47 -28.39
CA GLY A 292 -1.08 6.12 -29.70
C GLY A 292 -2.61 5.95 -29.74
N MET A 293 -3.32 5.95 -28.60
CA MET A 293 -4.79 5.98 -28.61
C MET A 293 -5.29 7.38 -28.90
N ARG A 294 -6.34 7.46 -29.74
CA ARG A 294 -7.03 8.74 -29.97
C ARG A 294 -7.64 9.23 -28.66
N GLU A 295 -7.70 10.53 -28.46
CA GLU A 295 -8.19 11.14 -27.21
C GLU A 295 -9.60 10.65 -26.83
N VAL A 296 -10.44 10.40 -27.82
CA VAL A 296 -11.81 9.90 -27.63
C VAL A 296 -11.93 8.44 -27.24
N ASP A 297 -10.88 7.67 -27.52
CA ASP A 297 -10.83 6.25 -27.16
C ASP A 297 -10.21 6.05 -25.78
N LYS A 298 -9.61 7.10 -25.19
CA LYS A 298 -9.04 7.03 -23.84
C LYS A 298 -10.16 6.98 -22.79
N PRO A 299 -10.03 6.13 -21.77
CA PRO A 299 -10.98 6.15 -20.66
C PRO A 299 -11.03 7.52 -19.97
N VAL A 300 -12.25 7.96 -19.67
CA VAL A 300 -12.44 9.18 -18.86
C VAL A 300 -12.09 8.88 -17.43
N MET A 301 -11.11 9.60 -16.89
CA MET A 301 -10.67 9.49 -15.51
C MET A 301 -10.34 10.88 -14.99
N ASN A 302 -10.86 11.22 -13.82
CA ASN A 302 -10.59 12.47 -13.13
C ASN A 302 -10.16 12.20 -11.68
N PRO A 303 -9.05 11.47 -11.45
CA PRO A 303 -8.65 11.03 -10.11
C PRO A 303 -8.45 12.19 -9.15
N ASP A 304 -7.91 13.33 -9.60
CA ASP A 304 -7.70 14.52 -8.76
C ASP A 304 -9.02 15.15 -8.31
N VAL A 305 -10.03 15.19 -9.19
CA VAL A 305 -11.37 15.67 -8.84
C VAL A 305 -12.00 14.74 -7.79
N VAL A 306 -11.99 13.44 -8.05
CA VAL A 306 -12.58 12.45 -7.14
C VAL A 306 -11.87 12.44 -5.79
N ARG A 307 -10.54 12.47 -5.77
CA ARG A 307 -9.75 12.58 -4.53
C ARG A 307 -10.20 13.78 -3.70
N CYS A 308 -10.31 14.94 -4.31
CA CYS A 308 -10.74 16.15 -3.60
C CYS A 308 -12.17 16.02 -3.05
N LEU A 309 -13.10 15.49 -3.84
CA LEU A 309 -14.48 15.25 -3.41
C LEU A 309 -14.55 14.29 -2.22
N LEU A 310 -13.83 13.16 -2.29
CA LEU A 310 -13.77 12.19 -1.20
C LEU A 310 -13.16 12.80 0.07
N MET A 311 -12.06 13.51 -0.06
CA MET A 311 -11.41 14.17 1.09
C MET A 311 -12.32 15.20 1.74
N ILE A 312 -12.96 16.08 0.98
CA ILE A 312 -13.92 17.07 1.51
C ILE A 312 -15.08 16.35 2.22
N GLY A 313 -15.63 15.30 1.59
CA GLY A 313 -16.71 14.51 2.15
C GLY A 313 -16.33 13.81 3.45
N GLN A 314 -15.09 13.33 3.59
CA GLN A 314 -14.60 12.58 4.75
C GLN A 314 -14.11 13.49 5.88
N ILE A 315 -13.34 14.54 5.58
CA ILE A 315 -12.77 15.47 6.59
C ILE A 315 -13.86 16.17 7.39
N GLY A 316 -14.94 16.58 6.76
CA GLY A 316 -16.03 17.32 7.42
C GLY A 316 -16.67 16.57 8.60
N ASN A 317 -16.49 15.26 8.68
CA ASN A 317 -17.14 14.39 9.70
C ASN A 317 -16.15 13.69 10.61
N THR A 318 -14.85 13.85 10.41
CA THR A 318 -13.88 13.16 11.28
C THR A 318 -13.84 13.82 12.66
N THR A 319 -14.03 13.01 13.70
CA THR A 319 -13.94 13.45 15.10
C THR A 319 -12.52 13.54 15.62
N THR A 320 -11.57 12.93 14.91
CA THR A 320 -10.16 12.87 15.31
C THR A 320 -9.37 14.15 15.06
N LEU A 321 -9.85 15.00 14.14
CA LEU A 321 -9.21 16.27 13.82
C LEU A 321 -9.85 17.42 14.58
N GLY A 322 -9.03 18.32 15.12
CA GLY A 322 -9.49 19.59 15.69
C GLY A 322 -10.17 20.48 14.62
N LYS A 323 -11.07 21.38 15.06
CA LYS A 323 -11.81 22.27 14.15
C LYS A 323 -10.90 23.04 13.19
N ARG A 324 -9.82 23.65 13.72
CA ARG A 324 -8.87 24.43 12.93
C ARG A 324 -8.21 23.60 11.79
N ASP A 325 -7.85 22.37 12.09
CA ASP A 325 -7.19 21.49 11.12
C ASP A 325 -8.21 21.01 10.07
N ARG A 326 -9.45 20.71 10.46
CA ARG A 326 -10.53 20.41 9.51
C ARG A 326 -10.81 21.58 8.57
N ASP A 327 -10.94 22.79 9.10
CA ASP A 327 -11.20 23.98 8.30
C ASP A 327 -10.06 24.24 7.31
N PHE A 328 -8.81 24.07 7.76
CA PHE A 328 -7.63 24.19 6.90
C PHE A 328 -7.62 23.16 5.77
N LEU A 329 -7.79 21.87 6.11
CA LEU A 329 -7.78 20.79 5.13
C LEU A 329 -8.95 20.90 4.15
N SER A 330 -10.15 21.27 4.63
CA SER A 330 -11.30 21.52 3.76
C SER A 330 -11.02 22.62 2.74
N THR A 331 -10.44 23.74 3.19
CA THR A 331 -10.03 24.83 2.31
C THR A 331 -8.96 24.41 1.30
N LEU A 332 -7.96 23.63 1.75
CA LEU A 332 -6.92 23.11 0.88
C LEU A 332 -7.49 22.23 -0.24
N TYR A 333 -8.37 21.29 0.11
CA TYR A 333 -8.96 20.37 -0.89
C TYR A 333 -9.99 21.09 -1.78
N LEU A 334 -10.68 22.11 -1.30
CA LEU A 334 -11.51 22.98 -2.15
C LEU A 334 -10.68 23.72 -3.20
N ASN A 335 -9.55 24.28 -2.81
CA ASN A 335 -8.63 24.94 -3.75
C ASN A 335 -8.07 23.96 -4.78
N ARG A 336 -7.63 22.75 -4.33
CA ARG A 336 -7.16 21.69 -5.24
C ARG A 336 -8.28 21.22 -6.19
N LEU A 337 -9.50 21.13 -5.70
CA LEU A 337 -10.67 20.80 -6.52
C LEU A 337 -10.88 21.85 -7.61
N THR A 338 -10.85 23.15 -7.26
CA THR A 338 -10.99 24.23 -8.22
C THR A 338 -9.95 24.16 -9.33
N GLU A 339 -8.69 23.85 -9.01
CA GLU A 339 -7.64 23.66 -10.02
C GLU A 339 -7.90 22.42 -10.88
N ALA A 340 -8.27 21.29 -10.26
CA ALA A 340 -8.55 20.06 -10.98
C ALA A 340 -9.74 20.18 -11.96
N LEU A 341 -10.76 20.95 -11.59
CA LEU A 341 -11.94 21.20 -12.43
C LEU A 341 -11.62 21.95 -13.73
N LYS A 342 -10.55 22.75 -13.78
CA LYS A 342 -10.16 23.51 -14.99
C LYS A 342 -9.80 22.61 -16.17
N THR A 343 -9.28 21.43 -15.93
CA THR A 343 -8.82 20.50 -16.96
C THR A 343 -9.68 19.24 -17.05
N ALA A 344 -10.61 19.05 -16.13
CA ALA A 344 -11.45 17.89 -16.04
C ALA A 344 -12.45 17.83 -17.23
N ARG A 345 -12.70 16.60 -17.69
CA ARG A 345 -13.75 16.32 -18.68
C ARG A 345 -14.74 15.37 -18.03
N PHE A 346 -16.01 15.72 -18.15
CA PHE A 346 -17.10 15.01 -17.51
C PHE A 346 -17.95 14.26 -18.53
N ILE A 347 -18.52 13.14 -18.11
CA ILE A 347 -19.52 12.41 -18.87
C ILE A 347 -20.88 13.02 -18.54
N VAL A 348 -21.55 13.54 -19.57
CA VAL A 348 -22.91 14.08 -19.49
C VAL A 348 -23.89 13.04 -20.02
N PRO A 349 -24.88 12.60 -19.24
CA PRO A 349 -25.90 11.68 -19.73
C PRO A 349 -26.82 12.37 -20.72
N ILE A 350 -26.93 11.77 -21.91
CA ILE A 350 -27.90 12.20 -22.94
C ILE A 350 -28.73 11.01 -23.44
N LYS A 351 -29.95 11.28 -23.84
CA LYS A 351 -30.80 10.36 -24.53
C LYS A 351 -31.08 10.90 -25.92
N VAL A 352 -30.81 10.11 -26.95
CA VAL A 352 -30.93 10.53 -28.34
C VAL A 352 -32.05 9.73 -29.02
N GLU A 353 -32.94 10.41 -29.74
CA GLU A 353 -33.92 9.76 -30.59
C GLU A 353 -33.24 9.35 -31.93
N GLY A 354 -32.94 8.04 -32.08
CA GLY A 354 -32.28 7.51 -33.26
C GLY A 354 -30.79 7.12 -32.99
N GLU A 355 -30.00 7.06 -34.07
CA GLU A 355 -28.58 6.73 -33.96
C GLU A 355 -27.75 7.96 -33.62
N LEU A 356 -26.78 7.79 -32.72
CA LEU A 356 -25.78 8.82 -32.42
C LEU A 356 -24.96 9.11 -33.71
N PRO A 357 -24.73 10.39 -34.02
CA PRO A 357 -23.81 10.76 -35.08
C PRO A 357 -22.42 10.19 -34.79
N LYS A 358 -21.76 9.66 -35.82
CA LYS A 358 -20.37 9.16 -35.64
C LYS A 358 -19.44 10.32 -35.36
N PRO A 359 -18.55 10.18 -34.38
CA PRO A 359 -17.54 11.20 -34.12
C PRO A 359 -16.59 11.34 -35.31
N ASN A 360 -16.11 12.54 -35.57
CA ASN A 360 -15.06 12.83 -36.52
C ASN A 360 -13.70 12.23 -36.10
N GLU A 361 -12.65 12.45 -36.90
CA GLU A 361 -11.27 11.94 -36.56
C GLU A 361 -10.71 12.52 -35.26
N LYS A 362 -11.21 13.67 -34.82
CA LYS A 362 -10.87 14.28 -33.53
C LYS A 362 -11.76 13.78 -32.40
N GLY A 363 -12.78 12.96 -32.71
CA GLY A 363 -13.74 12.48 -31.74
C GLY A 363 -14.83 13.47 -31.37
N GLU A 364 -14.97 14.54 -32.11
CA GLU A 364 -16.03 15.51 -31.91
C GLU A 364 -17.31 15.00 -32.60
N THR A 365 -18.42 15.05 -31.90
CA THR A 365 -19.73 14.70 -32.42
C THR A 365 -20.53 15.97 -32.71
N SER A 366 -20.92 16.19 -33.94
CA SER A 366 -21.81 17.28 -34.31
C SER A 366 -23.21 16.73 -34.49
N PHE A 367 -24.17 17.28 -33.79
CA PHE A 367 -25.59 16.95 -33.99
C PHE A 367 -26.12 17.77 -35.14
N ALA A 368 -26.80 17.09 -36.08
CA ALA A 368 -27.56 17.77 -37.11
C ALA A 368 -28.78 18.47 -36.46
N GLU A 369 -29.31 19.49 -37.10
CA GLU A 369 -30.43 20.29 -36.56
C GLU A 369 -31.71 19.47 -36.31
N ASP A 370 -31.86 18.35 -36.95
CA ASP A 370 -32.99 17.42 -36.84
C ASP A 370 -32.81 16.33 -35.77
N VAL A 371 -31.62 16.20 -35.17
CA VAL A 371 -31.36 15.22 -34.10
C VAL A 371 -31.94 15.73 -32.79
N LYS A 372 -32.96 15.02 -32.30
CA LYS A 372 -33.53 15.31 -30.99
C LYS A 372 -32.76 14.56 -29.92
N TYR A 373 -32.33 15.30 -28.93
CA TYR A 373 -31.71 14.74 -27.73
C TYR A 373 -32.23 15.39 -26.46
N GLU A 374 -32.19 14.64 -25.40
CA GLU A 374 -32.52 15.07 -24.02
C GLU A 374 -31.27 14.99 -23.16
N VAL A 375 -30.96 16.02 -22.40
CA VAL A 375 -29.92 16.01 -21.36
C VAL A 375 -30.57 15.64 -20.05
N ALA A 376 -29.98 14.71 -19.33
CA ALA A 376 -30.52 14.29 -18.04
C ALA A 376 -30.57 15.48 -17.06
N MET A 377 -31.66 15.55 -16.32
CA MET A 377 -31.85 16.57 -15.28
C MET A 377 -32.24 15.88 -13.97
N LYS A 378 -31.59 16.27 -12.88
CA LYS A 378 -31.89 15.76 -11.55
C LYS A 378 -32.57 16.84 -10.71
N GLU A 379 -33.72 16.49 -10.11
CA GLU A 379 -34.37 17.37 -9.17
C GLU A 379 -33.69 17.26 -7.79
N LEU A 380 -33.36 18.40 -7.24
CA LEU A 380 -32.74 18.54 -5.93
C LEU A 380 -33.80 18.98 -4.91
N LYS A 381 -33.41 19.02 -3.63
CA LYS A 381 -34.22 19.64 -2.58
C LYS A 381 -34.49 21.09 -2.99
N ASP A 382 -35.67 21.61 -2.62
CA ASP A 382 -36.13 22.97 -2.92
C ASP A 382 -36.45 23.25 -4.41
N ASN A 383 -36.87 22.21 -5.16
CA ASN A 383 -37.24 22.30 -6.58
C ASN A 383 -36.10 22.83 -7.51
N LYS A 384 -34.87 22.84 -7.05
CA LYS A 384 -33.73 23.13 -7.91
C LYS A 384 -33.47 21.96 -8.86
N LYS A 385 -32.99 22.27 -10.06
CA LYS A 385 -32.59 21.26 -11.05
C LYS A 385 -31.11 21.41 -11.36
N ALA A 386 -30.42 20.31 -11.57
CA ALA A 386 -29.01 20.29 -11.96
C ALA A 386 -28.78 19.24 -13.04
N VAL A 387 -27.81 19.48 -13.90
CA VAL A 387 -27.32 18.46 -14.84
C VAL A 387 -26.40 17.51 -14.09
N PRO A 388 -26.69 16.21 -14.00
CA PRO A 388 -25.78 15.24 -13.44
C PRO A 388 -24.60 15.06 -14.40
N ILE A 389 -23.38 15.10 -13.84
CA ILE A 389 -22.14 14.88 -14.59
C ILE A 389 -21.26 13.91 -13.83
N PHE A 390 -20.50 13.08 -14.55
CA PHE A 390 -19.74 11.99 -13.97
C PHE A 390 -18.25 12.11 -14.29
N THR A 391 -17.42 11.80 -13.32
CA THR A 391 -15.96 11.83 -13.43
C THR A 391 -15.40 10.64 -14.18
N ASP A 392 -16.17 9.56 -14.32
CA ASP A 392 -15.77 8.30 -14.93
C ASP A 392 -16.98 7.44 -15.34
N TRP A 393 -16.71 6.45 -16.19
CA TRP A 393 -17.74 5.55 -16.70
C TRP A 393 -18.32 4.60 -15.66
N LYS A 394 -17.57 4.26 -14.61
CA LYS A 394 -18.08 3.40 -13.54
C LYS A 394 -19.26 4.07 -12.86
N ARG A 395 -19.08 5.31 -12.40
CA ARG A 395 -20.13 6.07 -11.71
C ARG A 395 -21.30 6.41 -12.64
N PHE A 396 -21.01 6.67 -13.91
CA PHE A 396 -22.07 6.85 -14.91
C PHE A 396 -22.92 5.59 -15.06
N ASN A 397 -22.32 4.42 -15.23
CA ASN A 397 -23.04 3.15 -15.43
C ASN A 397 -23.75 2.64 -14.18
N GLU A 398 -23.36 3.08 -12.98
CA GLU A 398 -24.07 2.78 -11.74
C GLU A 398 -25.43 3.50 -11.65
N GLU A 399 -25.59 4.62 -12.34
CA GLU A 399 -26.79 5.46 -12.25
C GLU A 399 -27.65 5.41 -13.54
N TYR A 400 -27.01 5.22 -14.70
CA TYR A 400 -27.67 5.28 -16.00
C TYR A 400 -27.58 3.96 -16.76
N GLY A 401 -28.73 3.48 -17.30
CA GLY A 401 -28.81 2.27 -18.08
C GLY A 401 -28.44 2.46 -19.57
N GLU A 402 -28.59 1.40 -20.37
CA GLU A 402 -28.16 1.36 -21.77
C GLU A 402 -28.90 2.35 -22.70
N GLU A 403 -30.05 2.86 -22.28
CA GLU A 403 -30.83 3.87 -23.02
C GLU A 403 -30.18 5.26 -22.98
N TRP A 404 -29.26 5.49 -22.05
CA TRP A 404 -28.48 6.72 -21.94
C TRP A 404 -27.11 6.57 -22.60
N ARG A 405 -26.63 7.66 -23.16
CA ARG A 405 -25.29 7.78 -23.74
C ARG A 405 -24.51 8.83 -22.97
N GLY A 406 -23.19 8.65 -22.87
CA GLY A 406 -22.31 9.62 -22.26
C GLY A 406 -21.63 10.48 -23.31
N LEU A 407 -21.76 11.80 -23.21
CA LEU A 407 -20.94 12.74 -23.97
C LEU A 407 -19.90 13.40 -23.08
N LEU A 408 -18.69 13.54 -23.62
CA LEU A 408 -17.58 14.18 -22.89
C LEU A 408 -17.60 15.69 -23.06
N GLN A 409 -17.66 16.41 -21.97
CA GLN A 409 -17.66 17.86 -21.93
C GLN A 409 -16.74 18.40 -20.84
N PRO A 410 -16.01 19.51 -21.07
CA PRO A 410 -15.39 20.26 -19.99
C PRO A 410 -16.47 20.95 -19.15
N LEU A 411 -16.16 21.33 -17.93
CA LEU A 411 -17.06 22.14 -17.12
C LEU A 411 -17.34 23.48 -17.84
N GLY A 412 -18.61 23.88 -17.91
CA GLY A 412 -19.03 25.05 -18.71
C GLY A 412 -19.17 24.79 -20.21
N GLY A 413 -19.02 23.56 -20.67
CA GLY A 413 -19.33 23.16 -22.05
C GLY A 413 -20.82 23.31 -22.38
N PRO A 414 -21.20 23.28 -23.67
CA PRO A 414 -22.55 23.63 -24.12
C PRO A 414 -23.65 22.70 -23.57
N LEU A 415 -23.31 21.47 -23.18
CA LEU A 415 -24.25 20.54 -22.55
C LEU A 415 -24.20 20.59 -21.01
N ILE A 416 -23.34 21.39 -20.45
CA ILE A 416 -23.20 21.58 -19.00
C ILE A 416 -23.57 23.01 -18.63
N PRO A 417 -24.87 23.39 -18.74
CA PRO A 417 -25.32 24.63 -18.13
C PRO A 417 -25.20 24.51 -16.62
N HIS A 418 -24.82 25.59 -15.97
CA HIS A 418 -24.90 25.61 -14.52
C HIS A 418 -26.36 25.76 -14.06
N PRO A 419 -26.76 25.07 -12.99
CA PRO A 419 -25.95 24.28 -12.03
C PRO A 419 -25.75 22.81 -12.43
N VAL A 420 -24.73 22.20 -11.85
CA VAL A 420 -24.37 20.79 -12.07
C VAL A 420 -24.35 19.99 -10.77
N LEU A 421 -24.50 18.68 -10.88
CA LEU A 421 -24.35 17.74 -9.78
C LEU A 421 -23.27 16.70 -10.15
N ILE A 422 -22.10 16.84 -9.54
CA ILE A 422 -20.96 15.95 -9.81
C ILE A 422 -21.11 14.66 -9.02
N ASN A 423 -21.12 13.50 -9.71
CA ASN A 423 -21.25 12.15 -9.13
C ASN A 423 -22.40 12.03 -8.12
N GLY A 424 -23.49 12.74 -8.33
CA GLY A 424 -24.65 12.71 -7.44
C GLY A 424 -24.43 13.34 -6.04
N THR A 425 -23.26 13.90 -5.76
CA THR A 425 -22.87 14.31 -4.40
C THR A 425 -22.56 15.80 -4.26
N LEU A 426 -21.84 16.41 -5.18
CA LEU A 426 -21.47 17.82 -5.13
C LEU A 426 -22.31 18.65 -6.09
N TYR A 427 -23.15 19.51 -5.52
CA TYR A 427 -23.84 20.57 -6.25
C TYR A 427 -22.89 21.75 -6.47
N PHE A 428 -22.78 22.19 -7.71
CA PHE A 428 -21.93 23.31 -8.10
C PHE A 428 -22.75 24.28 -8.94
N GLU A 429 -22.78 25.55 -8.51
CA GLU A 429 -23.39 26.66 -9.21
C GLU A 429 -22.31 27.70 -9.47
N ALA A 430 -22.06 28.08 -10.73
CA ALA A 430 -21.11 29.15 -11.02
C ALA A 430 -21.66 30.44 -10.42
N GLY A 431 -20.86 31.12 -9.61
CA GLY A 431 -21.17 32.44 -9.14
C GLY A 431 -21.35 33.38 -10.36
N ASN A 432 -22.39 34.18 -10.37
CA ASN A 432 -22.52 35.25 -11.32
C ASN A 432 -21.38 36.24 -11.06
N GLU A 433 -20.38 36.28 -11.93
CA GLU A 433 -19.28 37.28 -11.84
C GLU A 433 -19.76 38.74 -11.99
N ASN A 434 -21.08 38.98 -12.10
CA ASN A 434 -21.65 40.28 -12.42
C ASN A 434 -22.36 41.04 -11.28
N GLU A 435 -22.28 40.59 -10.02
CA GLU A 435 -22.97 41.33 -8.94
C GLU A 435 -22.09 42.26 -8.09
N ASP A 436 -20.76 42.28 -8.24
CA ASP A 436 -19.88 43.16 -7.46
C ASP A 436 -19.26 44.33 -8.26
N SER A 437 -19.87 44.76 -9.37
CA SER A 437 -19.45 45.95 -10.11
C SER A 437 -20.61 46.93 -10.28
N GLN A 438 -21.17 47.37 -9.15
CA GLN A 438 -21.90 48.65 -9.06
C GLN A 438 -21.54 49.45 -7.82
#